data_dddb92bc52ccfe1d00388d0a8301f891
#
_entry.id   dddb92bc52ccfe1d00388d0a8301f891
#
_cell.length_a   1.000
_cell.length_b   1.000
_cell.length_c   1.000
_cell.angle_alpha   90.00
_cell.angle_beta   90.00
_cell.angle_gamma   90.00
#
_symmetry.space_group_name_H-M   'P 1'
#
loop_
_entity.id
_entity.type
_entity.pdbx_description
1 polymer ?
#
loop_
_entity_poly.entity_id
_entity_poly.type
_entity_poly.pdbx_seq_one_letter_code
_entity_poly.pdbx_strand_id
1 'polypeptide(L)'
;MSEMNVLFFQQIVKMFLMLAVGFAAVKVRILPATAGKGLSQVIVAVIRPCAILYAFQVDFSVDRLLGLLLALLGAALSNAAFISITRLYAGGRLAFSPVERASMIYSNSGNLLMPLVAASMGQEWLFYTCAYMGALQVFVWTHGESLICGAPRINFKKALGNLNVLAMAVGFVLFCANIRFTGVAGQAVETLGDALGSTSMLSIGISFATITRLDLRRIARVAVVTLNRLVLYPL
;
A
#
# COMPACT_ATOMS: atom_id res chain seq x y z
N MET A 1 13.85 14.61 -21.19
CA MET A 1 13.20 13.99 -20.01
C MET A 1 14.22 14.07 -18.89
N SER A 2 13.83 14.51 -17.69
CA SER A 2 14.75 14.50 -16.54
C SER A 2 15.15 13.06 -16.22
N GLU A 3 16.38 12.84 -15.73
CA GLU A 3 16.87 11.50 -15.35
C GLU A 3 15.90 10.79 -14.41
N MET A 4 15.28 11.53 -13.50
CA MET A 4 14.26 11.03 -12.59
C MET A 4 13.05 10.41 -13.32
N ASN A 5 12.57 11.03 -14.42
CA ASN A 5 11.45 10.48 -15.19
C ASN A 5 11.80 9.15 -15.86
N VAL A 6 13.06 9.01 -16.30
CA VAL A 6 13.57 7.76 -16.88
C VAL A 6 13.62 6.66 -15.82
N LEU A 7 14.13 6.97 -14.62
CA LEU A 7 14.17 6.03 -13.49
C LEU A 7 12.77 5.56 -13.08
N PHE A 8 11.82 6.49 -12.95
CA PHE A 8 10.43 6.16 -12.67
C PHE A 8 9.83 5.23 -13.72
N PHE A 9 10.01 5.55 -14.99
CA PHE A 9 9.51 4.74 -16.10
C PHE A 9 10.11 3.33 -16.08
N GLN A 10 11.44 3.23 -15.93
CA GLN A 10 12.12 1.95 -15.83
C GLN A 10 11.63 1.12 -14.65
N GLN A 11 11.39 1.74 -13.50
CA GLN A 11 10.88 1.04 -12.33
C GLN A 11 9.45 0.51 -12.55
N ILE A 12 8.58 1.31 -13.16
CA ILE A 12 7.24 0.87 -13.55
C ILE A 12 7.31 -0.33 -14.51
N VAL A 13 8.15 -0.26 -15.54
CA VAL A 13 8.33 -1.38 -16.50
C VAL A 13 8.83 -2.63 -15.76
N LYS A 14 9.82 -2.52 -14.86
CA LYS A 14 10.28 -3.66 -14.04
C LYS A 14 9.14 -4.27 -13.23
N MET A 15 8.29 -3.44 -12.61
CA MET A 15 7.15 -3.92 -11.83
C MET A 15 6.14 -4.67 -12.70
N PHE A 16 5.83 -4.17 -13.89
CA PHE A 16 4.95 -4.87 -14.83
C PHE A 16 5.54 -6.18 -15.34
N LEU A 17 6.85 -6.24 -15.58
CA LEU A 17 7.52 -7.49 -15.97
C LEU A 17 7.43 -8.55 -14.85
N MET A 18 7.66 -8.16 -13.59
CA MET A 18 7.51 -9.08 -12.46
C MET A 18 6.06 -9.55 -12.29
N LEU A 19 5.08 -8.66 -12.49
CA LEU A 19 3.66 -9.02 -12.51
C LEU A 19 3.37 -10.02 -13.62
N ALA A 20 3.88 -9.80 -14.84
CA ALA A 20 3.71 -10.70 -15.99
C ALA A 20 4.31 -12.08 -15.72
N VAL A 21 5.45 -12.18 -15.03
CA VAL A 21 6.04 -13.45 -14.60
C VAL A 21 5.11 -14.19 -13.65
N GLY A 22 4.55 -13.51 -12.63
CA GLY A 22 3.58 -14.12 -11.70
C GLY A 22 2.32 -14.61 -12.41
N PHE A 23 1.80 -13.84 -13.36
CA PHE A 23 0.67 -14.21 -14.19
C PHE A 23 0.99 -15.44 -15.07
N ALA A 24 2.12 -15.41 -15.77
CA ALA A 24 2.56 -16.51 -16.64
C ALA A 24 2.75 -17.81 -15.85
N ALA A 25 3.38 -17.76 -14.67
CA ALA A 25 3.64 -18.95 -13.84
C ALA A 25 2.35 -19.72 -13.50
N VAL A 26 1.22 -19.02 -13.30
CA VAL A 26 -0.09 -19.66 -13.09
C VAL A 26 -0.67 -20.17 -14.41
N LYS A 27 -0.56 -19.40 -15.49
CA LYS A 27 -1.14 -19.80 -16.81
C LYS A 27 -0.45 -21.02 -17.40
N VAL A 28 0.87 -21.15 -17.23
CA VAL A 28 1.63 -22.34 -17.63
C VAL A 28 1.59 -23.47 -16.58
N ARG A 29 0.79 -23.30 -15.51
CA ARG A 29 0.56 -24.29 -14.45
C ARG A 29 1.81 -24.67 -13.63
N ILE A 30 2.84 -23.83 -13.57
CA ILE A 30 3.99 -24.01 -12.68
C ILE A 30 3.55 -23.73 -11.22
N LEU A 31 2.67 -22.74 -11.01
CA LEU A 31 2.12 -22.42 -9.72
C LEU A 31 0.61 -22.65 -9.68
N PRO A 32 0.07 -23.17 -8.56
CA PRO A 32 -1.37 -23.22 -8.36
C PRO A 32 -1.94 -21.81 -8.13
N ALA A 33 -3.17 -21.57 -8.54
CA ALA A 33 -3.86 -20.30 -8.34
C ALA A 33 -3.96 -19.87 -6.85
N THR A 34 -3.92 -20.84 -5.94
CA THR A 34 -3.94 -20.64 -4.48
C THR A 34 -2.64 -20.10 -3.92
N ALA A 35 -1.52 -20.20 -4.65
CA ALA A 35 -0.20 -19.71 -4.20
C ALA A 35 -0.20 -18.20 -3.88
N GLY A 36 -1.01 -17.40 -4.60
CA GLY A 36 -1.13 -15.96 -4.36
C GLY A 36 -1.59 -15.61 -2.95
N LYS A 37 -2.48 -16.41 -2.36
CA LYS A 37 -2.96 -16.20 -0.97
C LYS A 37 -1.83 -16.40 0.04
N GLY A 38 -1.08 -17.48 -0.07
CA GLY A 38 0.07 -17.75 0.82
C GLY A 38 1.15 -16.68 0.69
N LEU A 39 1.50 -16.31 -0.55
CA LEU A 39 2.47 -15.25 -0.81
C LEU A 39 2.01 -13.90 -0.23
N SER A 40 0.73 -13.54 -0.39
CA SER A 40 0.17 -12.32 0.20
C SER A 40 0.24 -12.33 1.73
N GLN A 41 0.06 -13.48 2.38
CA GLN A 41 0.20 -13.60 3.83
C GLN A 41 1.65 -13.34 4.28
N VAL A 42 2.63 -13.91 3.60
CA VAL A 42 4.06 -13.68 3.90
C VAL A 42 4.41 -12.20 3.69
N ILE A 43 3.93 -11.59 2.61
CA ILE A 43 4.15 -10.16 2.34
C ILE A 43 3.62 -9.30 3.50
N VAL A 44 2.38 -9.53 3.93
CA VAL A 44 1.73 -8.70 4.95
C VAL A 44 2.28 -8.95 6.34
N ALA A 45 2.63 -10.20 6.67
CA ALA A 45 3.03 -10.59 8.01
C ALA A 45 4.54 -10.48 8.28
N VAL A 46 5.39 -10.53 7.24
CA VAL A 46 6.85 -10.56 7.39
C VAL A 46 7.52 -9.45 6.59
N ILE A 47 7.37 -9.48 5.27
CA ILE A 47 8.15 -8.63 4.36
C ILE A 47 7.84 -7.14 4.57
N ARG A 48 6.55 -6.79 4.64
CA ARG A 48 6.14 -5.39 4.81
C ARG A 48 6.51 -4.81 6.18
N PRO A 49 6.33 -5.49 7.32
CA PRO A 49 6.88 -5.03 8.59
C PRO A 49 8.39 -4.77 8.55
N CYS A 50 9.18 -5.65 7.90
CA CYS A 50 10.62 -5.44 7.71
C CYS A 50 10.90 -4.19 6.85
N ALA A 51 10.18 -3.99 5.75
CA ALA A 51 10.33 -2.80 4.91
C ALA A 51 9.98 -1.51 5.68
N ILE A 52 8.96 -1.55 6.54
CA ILE A 52 8.60 -0.41 7.40
C ILE A 52 9.71 -0.15 8.41
N LEU A 53 10.18 -1.17 9.13
CA LEU A 53 11.26 -1.02 10.12
C LEU A 53 12.53 -0.47 9.45
N TYR A 54 12.88 -0.96 8.26
CA TYR A 54 14.03 -0.47 7.49
C TYR A 54 13.85 1.00 7.09
N ALA A 55 12.65 1.42 6.68
CA ALA A 55 12.37 2.80 6.34
C ALA A 55 12.64 3.78 7.50
N PHE A 56 12.44 3.35 8.74
CA PHE A 56 12.72 4.15 9.93
C PHE A 56 14.19 4.14 10.36
N GLN A 57 15.08 3.42 9.65
CA GLN A 57 16.52 3.39 9.93
C GLN A 57 17.22 4.63 9.33
N VAL A 58 16.75 5.82 9.66
CA VAL A 58 17.30 7.13 9.28
C VAL A 58 17.72 7.88 10.53
N ASP A 59 18.71 8.80 10.40
CA ASP A 59 19.15 9.62 11.54
C ASP A 59 18.03 10.51 12.05
N PHE A 60 17.93 10.63 13.37
CA PHE A 60 17.00 11.55 13.97
C PHE A 60 17.38 13.00 13.63
N SER A 61 16.40 13.75 13.13
CA SER A 61 16.48 15.21 13.05
C SER A 61 15.08 15.81 13.27
N VAL A 62 15.04 17.03 13.76
CA VAL A 62 13.77 17.74 13.98
C VAL A 62 13.05 17.97 12.65
N ASP A 63 13.79 18.25 11.58
CA ASP A 63 13.20 18.44 10.25
C ASP A 63 12.53 17.15 9.72
N ARG A 64 13.15 15.98 9.93
CA ARG A 64 12.55 14.70 9.59
C ARG A 64 11.32 14.40 10.44
N LEU A 65 11.35 14.72 11.73
CA LEU A 65 10.19 14.56 12.61
C LEU A 65 9.03 15.46 12.15
N LEU A 66 9.29 16.72 11.83
CA LEU A 66 8.28 17.64 11.29
C LEU A 66 7.76 17.16 9.94
N GLY A 67 8.62 16.69 9.04
CA GLY A 67 8.24 16.10 7.77
C GLY A 67 7.33 14.87 7.94
N LEU A 68 7.64 14.00 8.91
CA LEU A 68 6.81 12.83 9.26
C LEU A 68 5.43 13.25 9.77
N LEU A 69 5.36 14.25 10.65
CA LEU A 69 4.09 14.77 11.16
C LEU A 69 3.26 15.44 10.05
N LEU A 70 3.92 16.17 9.14
CA LEU A 70 3.25 16.74 7.96
C LEU A 70 2.74 15.65 7.02
N ALA A 71 3.50 14.57 6.80
CA ALA A 71 3.06 13.42 6.01
C ALA A 71 1.84 12.72 6.64
N LEU A 72 1.83 12.54 7.96
CA LEU A 72 0.69 12.00 8.71
C LEU A 72 -0.54 12.90 8.59
N LEU A 73 -0.37 14.21 8.76
CA LEU A 73 -1.45 15.19 8.62
C LEU A 73 -2.00 15.22 7.20
N GLY A 74 -1.12 15.27 6.20
CA GLY A 74 -1.50 15.22 4.79
C GLY A 74 -2.27 13.94 4.44
N ALA A 75 -1.83 12.80 4.97
CA ALA A 75 -2.54 11.53 4.82
C ALA A 75 -3.93 11.56 5.48
N ALA A 76 -4.04 12.12 6.68
CA ALA A 76 -5.33 12.23 7.38
C ALA A 76 -6.29 13.14 6.61
N LEU A 77 -5.83 14.30 6.16
CA LEU A 77 -6.64 15.26 5.40
C LEU A 77 -7.08 14.68 4.05
N SER A 78 -6.17 14.07 3.29
CA SER A 78 -6.51 13.46 2.00
C SER A 78 -7.51 12.31 2.15
N ASN A 79 -7.33 11.42 3.13
CA ASN A 79 -8.29 10.35 3.37
C ASN A 79 -9.66 10.89 3.84
N ALA A 80 -9.69 11.91 4.70
CA ALA A 80 -10.94 12.58 5.11
C ALA A 80 -11.65 13.23 3.92
N ALA A 81 -10.91 13.88 3.03
CA ALA A 81 -11.44 14.44 1.79
C ALA A 81 -12.03 13.36 0.88
N PHE A 82 -11.31 12.26 0.63
CA PHE A 82 -11.80 11.14 -0.18
C PHE A 82 -13.05 10.49 0.41
N ILE A 83 -13.12 10.33 1.72
CA ILE A 83 -14.32 9.84 2.41
C ILE A 83 -15.48 10.81 2.19
N SER A 84 -15.26 12.11 2.33
CA SER A 84 -16.29 13.14 2.19
C SER A 84 -16.81 13.20 0.74
N ILE A 85 -15.92 13.23 -0.24
CA ILE A 85 -16.25 13.20 -1.66
C ILE A 85 -17.06 11.95 -1.98
N THR A 86 -16.60 10.77 -1.52
CA THR A 86 -17.32 9.51 -1.78
C THR A 86 -18.71 9.49 -1.15
N ARG A 87 -18.90 10.11 0.02
CA ARG A 87 -20.23 10.24 0.66
C ARG A 87 -21.18 11.11 -0.17
N LEU A 88 -20.70 12.20 -0.77
CA LEU A 88 -21.48 13.05 -1.65
C LEU A 88 -21.96 12.30 -2.89
N TYR A 89 -21.09 11.46 -3.48
CA TYR A 89 -21.46 10.62 -4.63
C TYR A 89 -22.39 9.46 -4.25
N ALA A 90 -22.32 8.97 -3.02
CA ALA A 90 -23.10 7.81 -2.59
C ALA A 90 -24.61 8.05 -2.54
N GLY A 91 -25.05 9.32 -2.44
CA GLY A 91 -26.45 9.72 -2.48
C GLY A 91 -27.03 9.91 -3.90
N GLY A 92 -26.21 9.75 -4.95
CA GLY A 92 -26.59 10.01 -6.32
C GLY A 92 -27.20 8.80 -7.06
N ARG A 93 -27.56 9.02 -8.36
CA ARG A 93 -28.12 7.99 -9.25
C ARG A 93 -27.25 6.74 -9.45
N LEU A 94 -25.94 6.83 -9.18
CA LEU A 94 -25.00 5.72 -9.23
C LEU A 94 -24.88 5.09 -7.83
N ALA A 95 -25.72 4.11 -7.52
CA ALA A 95 -25.63 3.36 -6.27
C ALA A 95 -24.36 2.49 -6.26
N PHE A 96 -23.24 3.03 -5.73
CA PHE A 96 -22.00 2.29 -5.55
C PHE A 96 -22.10 1.32 -4.38
N SER A 97 -21.65 0.07 -4.59
CA SER A 97 -21.54 -0.93 -3.53
C SER A 97 -20.51 -0.51 -2.47
N PRO A 98 -20.58 -1.03 -1.23
CA PRO A 98 -19.56 -0.75 -0.22
C PRO A 98 -18.12 -1.04 -0.67
N VAL A 99 -17.93 -2.11 -1.47
CA VAL A 99 -16.63 -2.50 -2.02
C VAL A 99 -16.14 -1.46 -3.05
N GLU A 100 -17.00 -0.98 -3.94
CA GLU A 100 -16.67 0.07 -4.91
C GLU A 100 -16.28 1.37 -4.21
N ARG A 101 -17.03 1.78 -3.18
CA ARG A 101 -16.69 2.96 -2.36
C ARG A 101 -15.35 2.79 -1.65
N ALA A 102 -15.11 1.63 -1.03
CA ALA A 102 -13.83 1.33 -0.39
C ALA A 102 -12.68 1.39 -1.39
N SER A 103 -12.88 0.88 -2.62
CA SER A 103 -11.88 0.91 -3.69
C SER A 103 -11.61 2.33 -4.22
N MET A 104 -12.58 3.25 -4.14
CA MET A 104 -12.38 4.67 -4.46
C MET A 104 -11.54 5.36 -3.39
N ILE A 105 -11.80 5.12 -2.10
CA ILE A 105 -11.14 5.80 -0.99
C ILE A 105 -9.75 5.22 -0.75
N TYR A 106 -9.64 3.89 -0.63
CA TYR A 106 -8.44 3.21 -0.16
C TYR A 106 -7.61 2.65 -1.31
N SER A 107 -6.32 3.01 -1.34
CA SER A 107 -5.38 2.47 -2.31
C SER A 107 -4.60 1.28 -1.75
N ASN A 108 -4.19 0.38 -2.64
CA ASN A 108 -3.21 -0.65 -2.32
C ASN A 108 -1.78 -0.10 -2.45
N SER A 109 -1.55 1.08 -1.88
CA SER A 109 -0.28 1.80 -2.01
C SER A 109 0.87 1.06 -1.33
N GLY A 110 0.63 0.25 -0.28
CA GLY A 110 1.67 -0.51 0.38
C GLY A 110 2.42 -1.49 -0.52
N ASN A 111 1.77 -2.06 -1.52
CA ASN A 111 2.40 -3.04 -2.41
C ASN A 111 3.00 -2.40 -3.67
N LEU A 112 2.58 -1.21 -4.04
CA LEU A 112 3.01 -0.53 -5.26
C LEU A 112 3.86 0.70 -4.96
N LEU A 113 3.38 1.58 -4.08
CA LEU A 113 4.01 2.87 -3.84
C LEU A 113 5.32 2.74 -3.05
N MET A 114 5.33 1.92 -1.98
CA MET A 114 6.55 1.75 -1.17
C MET A 114 7.75 1.27 -2.00
N PRO A 115 7.66 0.19 -2.79
CA PRO A 115 8.77 -0.23 -3.64
C PRO A 115 9.14 0.79 -4.72
N LEU A 116 8.15 1.50 -5.28
CA LEU A 116 8.39 2.52 -6.29
C LEU A 116 9.18 3.69 -5.71
N VAL A 117 8.77 4.19 -4.54
CA VAL A 117 9.45 5.29 -3.85
C VAL A 117 10.85 4.86 -3.40
N ALA A 118 10.98 3.68 -2.79
CA ALA A 118 12.28 3.16 -2.36
C ALA A 118 13.29 3.10 -3.51
N ALA A 119 12.87 2.61 -4.67
CA ALA A 119 13.75 2.43 -5.82
C ALA A 119 14.04 3.73 -6.60
N SER A 120 13.16 4.74 -6.56
CA SER A 120 13.28 5.95 -7.36
C SER A 120 13.70 7.18 -6.57
N MET A 121 13.34 7.27 -5.31
CA MET A 121 13.55 8.45 -4.46
C MET A 121 14.42 8.16 -3.23
N GLY A 122 14.64 6.88 -2.91
CA GLY A 122 15.49 6.44 -1.81
C GLY A 122 14.80 6.35 -0.45
N GLN A 123 15.60 6.00 0.56
CA GLN A 123 15.14 5.65 1.91
C GLN A 123 14.45 6.81 2.65
N GLU A 124 14.90 8.03 2.45
CA GLU A 124 14.31 9.20 3.13
C GLU A 124 12.84 9.42 2.71
N TRP A 125 12.54 9.29 1.44
CA TRP A 125 11.16 9.39 0.94
C TRP A 125 10.32 8.17 1.32
N LEU A 126 10.96 7.00 1.43
CA LEU A 126 10.29 5.81 1.95
C LEU A 126 9.84 6.00 3.40
N PHE A 127 10.65 6.68 4.24
CA PHE A 127 10.30 7.03 5.62
C PHE A 127 9.01 7.86 5.70
N TYR A 128 8.88 8.91 4.89
CA TYR A 128 7.64 9.71 4.84
C TYR A 128 6.47 8.93 4.24
N THR A 129 6.74 8.07 3.26
CA THR A 129 5.72 7.18 2.68
C THR A 129 5.16 6.21 3.72
N CYS A 130 6.00 5.68 4.62
CA CYS A 130 5.54 4.82 5.72
C CYS A 130 4.61 5.55 6.67
N ALA A 131 4.87 6.84 6.97
CA ALA A 131 3.97 7.66 7.78
C ALA A 131 2.59 7.81 7.12
N TYR A 132 2.56 8.15 5.82
CA TYR A 132 1.32 8.20 5.04
C TYR A 132 0.56 6.86 5.10
N MET A 133 1.27 5.75 4.90
CA MET A 133 0.70 4.40 4.93
C MET A 133 0.10 4.03 6.27
N GLY A 134 0.70 4.49 7.37
CA GLY A 134 0.17 4.23 8.70
C GLY A 134 -1.14 4.94 8.97
N ALA A 135 -1.25 6.21 8.60
CA ALA A 135 -2.52 6.92 8.68
C ALA A 135 -3.58 6.22 7.82
N LEU A 136 -3.25 5.87 6.57
CA LEU A 136 -4.14 5.11 5.69
C LEU A 136 -4.61 3.80 6.34
N GLN A 137 -3.71 3.06 7.00
CA GLN A 137 -4.02 1.79 7.64
C GLN A 137 -5.04 1.96 8.78
N VAL A 138 -4.93 3.03 9.57
CA VAL A 138 -5.91 3.36 10.61
C VAL A 138 -7.29 3.61 9.99
N PHE A 139 -7.36 4.39 8.91
CA PHE A 139 -8.63 4.64 8.20
C PHE A 139 -9.23 3.37 7.59
N VAL A 140 -8.41 2.48 7.04
CA VAL A 140 -8.87 1.19 6.48
C VAL A 140 -9.51 0.33 7.56
N TRP A 141 -8.88 0.21 8.75
CA TRP A 141 -9.38 -0.63 9.84
C TRP A 141 -10.49 0.01 10.67
N THR A 142 -10.74 1.28 10.53
CA THR A 142 -11.84 1.98 11.21
C THR A 142 -13.01 2.20 10.23
N HIS A 143 -12.90 3.19 9.36
CA HIS A 143 -13.95 3.53 8.40
C HIS A 143 -14.11 2.47 7.30
N GLY A 144 -13.02 1.90 6.77
CA GLY A 144 -13.07 0.91 5.69
C GLY A 144 -13.78 -0.37 6.13
N GLU A 145 -13.43 -0.92 7.29
CA GLU A 145 -14.09 -2.11 7.85
C GLU A 145 -15.58 -1.82 8.13
N SER A 146 -15.89 -0.67 8.72
CA SER A 146 -17.27 -0.22 8.97
C SER A 146 -18.10 -0.12 7.68
N LEU A 147 -17.49 0.42 6.62
CA LEU A 147 -18.13 0.57 5.32
C LEU A 147 -18.47 -0.79 4.68
N ILE A 148 -17.54 -1.75 4.74
CA ILE A 148 -17.72 -3.08 4.13
C ILE A 148 -18.67 -3.95 4.94
N CYS A 149 -18.60 -3.90 6.28
CA CYS A 149 -19.44 -4.70 7.17
C CYS A 149 -20.87 -4.13 7.32
N GLY A 150 -21.14 -2.91 6.84
CA GLY A 150 -22.46 -2.27 6.95
C GLY A 150 -22.89 -1.91 8.38
N ALA A 151 -21.97 -1.96 9.34
CA ALA A 151 -22.21 -1.63 10.73
C ALA A 151 -21.09 -0.72 11.27
N PRO A 152 -21.41 0.29 12.09
CA PRO A 152 -20.39 1.17 12.68
C PRO A 152 -19.59 0.37 13.71
N ARG A 153 -18.52 -0.26 13.25
CA ARG A 153 -17.56 -1.00 14.07
C ARG A 153 -16.21 -0.30 14.02
N ILE A 154 -15.98 0.60 14.95
CA ILE A 154 -14.64 1.17 15.16
C ILE A 154 -13.87 0.22 16.06
N ASN A 155 -13.04 -0.63 15.48
CA ASN A 155 -12.24 -1.58 16.24
C ASN A 155 -10.78 -1.12 16.33
N PHE A 156 -10.52 -0.13 17.19
CA PHE A 156 -9.16 0.38 17.43
C PHE A 156 -8.19 -0.72 17.89
N LYS A 157 -8.66 -1.73 18.63
CA LYS A 157 -7.80 -2.86 19.03
C LYS A 157 -7.28 -3.63 17.83
N LYS A 158 -8.10 -3.80 16.80
CA LYS A 158 -7.73 -4.50 15.57
C LYS A 158 -6.80 -3.65 14.69
N ALA A 159 -7.02 -2.33 14.66
CA ALA A 159 -6.13 -1.40 13.98
C ALA A 159 -4.74 -1.39 14.63
N LEU A 160 -4.67 -1.25 15.96
CA LEU A 160 -3.42 -1.24 16.72
C LEU A 160 -2.73 -2.62 16.78
N GLY A 161 -3.49 -3.72 16.71
CA GLY A 161 -2.94 -5.08 16.64
C GLY A 161 -2.42 -5.47 15.25
N ASN A 162 -2.55 -4.60 14.25
CA ASN A 162 -2.03 -4.85 12.92
C ASN A 162 -0.49 -4.79 12.93
N LEU A 163 0.18 -5.83 12.41
CA LEU A 163 1.63 -5.93 12.40
C LEU A 163 2.33 -4.74 11.71
N ASN A 164 1.70 -4.15 10.69
CA ASN A 164 2.28 -2.99 10.01
C ASN A 164 2.21 -1.72 10.88
N VAL A 165 1.10 -1.52 11.61
CA VAL A 165 0.95 -0.41 12.57
C VAL A 165 1.91 -0.59 13.74
N LEU A 166 2.07 -1.82 14.22
CA LEU A 166 3.04 -2.14 15.27
C LEU A 166 4.48 -1.91 14.80
N ALA A 167 4.83 -2.36 13.59
CA ALA A 167 6.15 -2.10 12.99
C ALA A 167 6.43 -0.60 12.85
N MET A 168 5.42 0.21 12.50
CA MET A 168 5.55 1.66 12.48
C MET A 168 5.78 2.26 13.87
N ALA A 169 5.03 1.80 14.87
CA ALA A 169 5.19 2.28 16.25
C ALA A 169 6.60 1.95 16.77
N VAL A 170 7.07 0.72 16.56
CA VAL A 170 8.44 0.30 16.90
C VAL A 170 9.47 1.11 16.12
N GLY A 171 9.30 1.23 14.80
CA GLY A 171 10.20 2.02 13.96
C GLY A 171 10.27 3.48 14.40
N PHE A 172 9.14 4.08 14.75
CA PHE A 172 9.10 5.46 15.26
C PHE A 172 9.84 5.61 16.59
N VAL A 173 9.69 4.66 17.52
CA VAL A 173 10.44 4.66 18.79
C VAL A 173 11.95 4.54 18.52
N LEU A 174 12.37 3.64 17.63
CA LEU A 174 13.77 3.47 17.25
C LEU A 174 14.34 4.75 16.61
N PHE A 175 13.57 5.39 15.73
CA PHE A 175 13.93 6.67 15.12
C PHE A 175 14.12 7.78 16.17
N CYS A 176 13.15 7.95 17.08
CA CYS A 176 13.25 8.95 18.14
C CYS A 176 14.40 8.70 19.12
N ALA A 177 14.70 7.43 19.40
CA ALA A 177 15.82 7.02 20.22
C ALA A 177 17.16 7.04 19.48
N ASN A 178 17.16 7.31 18.17
CA ASN A 178 18.31 7.23 17.27
C ASN A 178 19.02 5.86 17.33
N ILE A 179 18.22 4.79 17.49
CA ILE A 179 18.74 3.41 17.55
C ILE A 179 18.61 2.80 16.16
N ARG A 180 19.73 2.29 15.63
CA ARG A 180 19.80 1.61 14.33
C ARG A 180 20.11 0.14 14.49
N PHE A 181 19.53 -0.65 13.59
CA PHE A 181 19.93 -2.04 13.44
C PHE A 181 21.33 -2.11 12.81
N THR A 182 22.26 -2.77 13.46
CA THR A 182 23.64 -2.93 13.01
C THR A 182 23.95 -4.39 12.72
N GLY A 183 25.01 -4.61 11.93
CA GLY A 183 25.49 -5.96 11.63
C GLY A 183 24.51 -6.82 10.85
N VAL A 184 24.55 -8.13 11.07
CA VAL A 184 23.79 -9.14 10.31
C VAL A 184 22.28 -8.97 10.47
N ALA A 185 21.81 -8.56 11.65
CA ALA A 185 20.38 -8.36 11.90
C ALA A 185 19.81 -7.21 11.07
N GLY A 186 20.55 -6.09 10.95
CA GLY A 186 20.16 -4.97 10.09
C GLY A 186 20.09 -5.37 8.62
N GLN A 187 21.10 -6.07 8.13
CA GLN A 187 21.15 -6.57 6.76
C GLN A 187 19.98 -7.53 6.45
N ALA A 188 19.60 -8.39 7.41
CA ALA A 188 18.47 -9.29 7.24
C ALA A 188 17.14 -8.52 7.09
N VAL A 189 16.92 -7.49 7.92
CA VAL A 189 15.72 -6.63 7.84
C VAL A 189 15.67 -5.89 6.51
N GLU A 190 16.80 -5.33 6.07
CA GLU A 190 16.96 -4.65 4.78
C GLU A 190 16.62 -5.59 3.62
N THR A 191 17.28 -6.76 3.55
CA THR A 191 17.07 -7.75 2.48
C THR A 191 15.61 -8.22 2.40
N LEU A 192 14.97 -8.45 3.55
CA LEU A 192 13.55 -8.79 3.59
C LEU A 192 12.67 -7.61 3.13
N GLY A 193 13.02 -6.40 3.51
CA GLY A 193 12.33 -5.18 3.10
C GLY A 193 12.39 -4.97 1.58
N ASP A 194 13.56 -5.15 0.99
CA ASP A 194 13.81 -5.00 -0.44
C ASP A 194 13.03 -6.02 -1.29
N ALA A 195 12.74 -7.18 -0.73
CA ALA A 195 11.92 -8.18 -1.38
C ALA A 195 10.44 -7.74 -1.58
N LEU A 196 9.99 -6.64 -0.93
CA LEU A 196 8.59 -6.20 -0.97
C LEU A 196 8.11 -5.94 -2.40
N GLY A 197 8.93 -5.28 -3.22
CA GLY A 197 8.56 -4.92 -4.59
C GLY A 197 8.32 -6.13 -5.47
N SER A 198 9.30 -7.01 -5.54
CA SER A 198 9.26 -8.20 -6.38
C SER A 198 8.16 -9.18 -5.95
N THR A 199 8.07 -9.48 -4.66
CA THR A 199 7.07 -10.43 -4.13
C THR A 199 5.64 -9.89 -4.26
N SER A 200 5.43 -8.58 -4.06
CA SER A 200 4.12 -7.94 -4.24
C SER A 200 3.65 -8.00 -5.69
N MET A 201 4.53 -7.70 -6.65
CA MET A 201 4.19 -7.76 -8.07
C MET A 201 3.90 -9.19 -8.53
N LEU A 202 4.69 -10.17 -8.09
CA LEU A 202 4.41 -11.59 -8.34
C LEU A 202 3.04 -12.00 -7.77
N SER A 203 2.73 -11.61 -6.53
CA SER A 203 1.45 -11.92 -5.88
C SER A 203 0.26 -11.31 -6.62
N ILE A 204 0.39 -10.08 -7.09
CA ILE A 204 -0.63 -9.41 -7.91
C ILE A 204 -0.80 -10.16 -9.23
N GLY A 205 0.29 -10.52 -9.92
CA GLY A 205 0.26 -11.28 -11.16
C GLY A 205 -0.45 -12.62 -11.02
N ILE A 206 -0.13 -13.39 -9.97
CA ILE A 206 -0.81 -14.65 -9.63
C ILE A 206 -2.32 -14.41 -9.44
N SER A 207 -2.69 -13.34 -8.71
CA SER A 207 -4.09 -13.00 -8.45
C SER A 207 -4.83 -12.62 -9.74
N PHE A 208 -4.21 -11.86 -10.65
CA PHE A 208 -4.78 -11.55 -11.96
C PHE A 208 -5.02 -12.80 -12.81
N ALA A 209 -4.15 -13.79 -12.74
CA ALA A 209 -4.29 -15.04 -13.48
C ALA A 209 -5.51 -15.88 -13.08
N THR A 210 -6.07 -15.63 -11.88
CA THR A 210 -7.27 -16.32 -11.37
C THR A 210 -8.58 -15.74 -11.94
N ILE A 211 -8.54 -14.57 -12.56
CA ILE A 211 -9.73 -13.93 -13.16
C ILE A 211 -10.11 -14.70 -14.42
N THR A 212 -11.23 -15.43 -14.37
CA THR A 212 -11.66 -16.32 -15.46
C THR A 212 -12.71 -15.71 -16.38
N ARG A 213 -13.54 -14.80 -15.89
CA ARG A 213 -14.57 -14.11 -16.69
C ARG A 213 -14.70 -12.66 -16.25
N LEU A 214 -14.55 -11.74 -17.20
CA LEU A 214 -14.90 -10.33 -17.04
C LEU A 214 -16.29 -10.09 -17.64
N ASP A 215 -17.29 -9.85 -16.81
CA ASP A 215 -18.60 -9.39 -17.26
C ASP A 215 -18.49 -7.92 -17.73
N LEU A 216 -18.99 -7.61 -18.92
CA LEU A 216 -18.96 -6.26 -19.49
C LEU A 216 -19.57 -5.20 -18.56
N ARG A 217 -20.63 -5.55 -17.82
CA ARG A 217 -21.23 -4.65 -16.83
C ARG A 217 -20.31 -4.35 -15.66
N ARG A 218 -19.53 -5.34 -15.23
CA ARG A 218 -18.52 -5.17 -14.19
C ARG A 218 -17.35 -4.34 -14.68
N ILE A 219 -16.93 -4.53 -15.94
CA ILE A 219 -15.87 -3.72 -16.56
C ILE A 219 -16.26 -2.24 -16.57
N ALA A 220 -17.48 -1.89 -16.98
CA ALA A 220 -17.96 -0.52 -17.00
C ALA A 220 -17.95 0.11 -15.58
N ARG A 221 -18.38 -0.62 -14.56
CA ARG A 221 -18.33 -0.16 -13.17
C ARG A 221 -16.89 0.01 -12.66
N VAL A 222 -16.01 -0.95 -12.94
CA VAL A 222 -14.58 -0.82 -12.60
C VAL A 222 -13.97 0.39 -13.31
N ALA A 223 -14.30 0.63 -14.58
CA ALA A 223 -13.82 1.80 -15.32
C ALA A 223 -14.27 3.12 -14.66
N VAL A 224 -15.54 3.22 -14.22
CA VAL A 224 -16.03 4.40 -13.49
C VAL A 224 -15.29 4.60 -12.17
N VAL A 225 -15.10 3.54 -11.38
CA VAL A 225 -14.33 3.60 -10.12
C VAL A 225 -12.88 4.05 -10.39
N THR A 226 -12.26 3.52 -11.43
CA THR A 226 -10.89 3.86 -11.82
C THR A 226 -10.78 5.31 -12.31
N LEU A 227 -11.70 5.76 -13.13
CA LEU A 227 -11.74 7.15 -13.62
C LEU A 227 -11.93 8.15 -12.46
N ASN A 228 -12.87 7.87 -11.55
CA ASN A 228 -13.04 8.71 -10.36
C ASN A 228 -11.75 8.82 -9.56
N ARG A 229 -11.04 7.70 -9.40
CA ARG A 229 -9.80 7.68 -8.64
C ARG A 229 -8.62 8.34 -9.33
N LEU A 230 -8.50 8.20 -10.66
CA LEU A 230 -7.37 8.73 -11.42
C LEU A 230 -7.56 10.18 -11.83
N VAL A 231 -8.80 10.67 -11.95
CA VAL A 231 -9.12 12.01 -12.45
C VAL A 231 -9.69 12.89 -11.35
N LEU A 232 -10.74 12.42 -10.64
CA LEU A 232 -11.48 13.27 -9.70
C LEU A 232 -10.75 13.45 -8.36
N TYR A 233 -10.08 12.42 -7.86
CA TYR A 233 -9.41 12.50 -6.54
C TYR A 233 -8.05 13.21 -6.55
N PRO A 234 -7.26 13.22 -7.66
CA PRO A 234 -6.04 14.02 -7.73
C PRO A 234 -6.28 15.51 -7.97
N LEU A 235 -7.49 15.90 -8.49
CA LEU A 235 -7.90 17.29 -8.70
C LEU A 235 -8.41 17.93 -7.42
#